data_84028bd1c46b1656eec4e664f3ddf75b
#
_entry.id   84028bd1c46b1656eec4e664f3ddf75b
#
_cell.length_a   1.000
_cell.length_b   1.000
_cell.length_c   1.000
_cell.angle_alpha   90.00
_cell.angle_beta   90.00
_cell.angle_gamma   90.00
#
_symmetry.space_group_name_H-M   'P 1'
#
loop_
_entity.id
_entity.type
_entity.pdbx_description
1 polymer ?
#
loop_
_entity_poly.entity_id
_entity_poly.type
_entity_poly.pdbx_seq_one_letter_code
_entity_poly.pdbx_strand_id
1 'polypeptide(L)'
;ISPWNFPMAIFIGQIAAALVAGNKVLAKPAEDTSLIAFQIVKLFHESGVPESVLQLVIGGKDIGNELTKLSELNGVAFTGSTTAAKSINLNLAKSEGPIKTLIAETGGQNAMFVDSSSLKEQVIDDVMRSAFYSSGQRCSALRVVFVQEDIAQEYWEYLNEAMQEIKVGDPQKPCTDIGPIINKTSISKLQDHVAKLKKQGKEFIETEGKFDKQSFFMNPIAFKIDSIKEIDGEKFGPILHFISYKTSELDNLINEINATGFGLTMGVHSRILDKAKQIFDKANIGNFYLNRD
;
A
#
# COMPACT_ATOMS: atom_id res chain seq x y z
N ILE A 1 -4.52 -12.96 -10.59
CA ILE A 1 -3.45 -13.17 -9.58
C ILE A 1 -3.59 -12.10 -8.53
N SER A 2 -3.81 -12.45 -7.26
CA SER A 2 -4.15 -11.53 -6.18
C SER A 2 -3.07 -11.46 -5.09
N PRO A 3 -3.02 -10.33 -4.35
CA PRO A 3 -2.08 -10.14 -3.26
C PRO A 3 -2.57 -10.79 -1.96
N TRP A 4 -1.71 -10.81 -0.95
CA TRP A 4 -2.00 -11.34 0.38
C TRP A 4 -2.69 -10.33 1.33
N ASN A 5 -2.53 -9.02 1.11
CA ASN A 5 -2.97 -7.98 2.05
C ASN A 5 -4.47 -7.69 2.02
N PHE A 6 -5.16 -8.04 0.94
CA PHE A 6 -6.62 -8.03 0.82
C PHE A 6 -7.11 -9.38 0.26
N PRO A 7 -6.95 -10.47 1.02
CA PRO A 7 -7.11 -11.83 0.52
C PRO A 7 -8.54 -12.19 0.12
N MET A 8 -9.53 -11.47 0.63
CA MET A 8 -10.93 -11.60 0.22
C MET A 8 -11.31 -10.57 -0.84
N ALA A 9 -11.20 -9.28 -0.50
CA ALA A 9 -11.80 -8.21 -1.30
C ALA A 9 -11.22 -8.14 -2.71
N ILE A 10 -9.88 -8.11 -2.85
CA ILE A 10 -9.25 -8.04 -4.17
C ILE A 10 -9.44 -9.35 -4.92
N PHE A 11 -9.29 -10.50 -4.24
CA PHE A 11 -9.47 -11.83 -4.86
C PHE A 11 -10.88 -12.00 -5.43
N ILE A 12 -11.92 -11.73 -4.63
CA ILE A 12 -13.32 -11.82 -5.05
C ILE A 12 -13.62 -10.80 -6.15
N GLY A 13 -13.18 -9.56 -5.99
CA GLY A 13 -13.46 -8.49 -6.95
C GLY A 13 -12.93 -8.81 -8.34
N GLN A 14 -11.69 -9.29 -8.48
CA GLN A 14 -11.10 -9.69 -9.75
C GLN A 14 -11.83 -10.89 -10.38
N ILE A 15 -12.16 -11.91 -9.57
CA ILE A 15 -12.88 -13.09 -10.04
C ILE A 15 -14.30 -12.72 -10.50
N ALA A 16 -15.06 -12.02 -9.66
CA ALA A 16 -16.44 -11.66 -9.96
C ALA A 16 -16.56 -10.80 -11.22
N ALA A 17 -15.69 -9.77 -11.35
CA ALA A 17 -15.66 -8.92 -12.54
C ALA A 17 -15.36 -9.73 -13.83
N ALA A 18 -14.41 -10.64 -13.76
CA ALA A 18 -14.05 -11.47 -14.92
C ALA A 18 -15.20 -12.44 -15.31
N LEU A 19 -15.82 -13.09 -14.30
CA LEU A 19 -16.95 -14.02 -14.54
C LEU A 19 -18.17 -13.31 -15.11
N VAL A 20 -18.55 -12.16 -14.56
CA VAL A 20 -19.70 -11.36 -15.05
C VAL A 20 -19.48 -10.88 -16.49
N ALA A 21 -18.22 -10.62 -16.86
CA ALA A 21 -17.84 -10.31 -18.25
C ALA A 21 -17.78 -11.54 -19.16
N GLY A 22 -18.17 -12.73 -18.71
CA GLY A 22 -18.25 -13.95 -19.52
C GLY A 22 -16.92 -14.72 -19.67
N ASN A 23 -15.93 -14.43 -18.84
CA ASN A 23 -14.63 -15.10 -18.90
C ASN A 23 -14.59 -16.36 -18.04
N LYS A 24 -13.71 -17.30 -18.42
CA LYS A 24 -13.24 -18.35 -17.51
C LYS A 24 -12.06 -17.83 -16.73
N VAL A 25 -11.94 -18.25 -15.47
CA VAL A 25 -10.95 -17.71 -14.53
C VAL A 25 -10.08 -18.80 -13.93
N LEU A 26 -8.76 -18.65 -14.03
CA LEU A 26 -7.78 -19.33 -13.22
C LEU A 26 -7.37 -18.39 -12.09
N ALA A 27 -7.88 -18.66 -10.89
CA ALA A 27 -7.70 -17.80 -9.72
C ALA A 27 -6.47 -18.24 -8.93
N LYS A 28 -5.41 -17.41 -8.92
CA LYS A 28 -4.19 -17.69 -8.17
C LYS A 28 -4.02 -16.67 -7.03
N PRO A 29 -4.20 -17.07 -5.76
CA PRO A 29 -3.91 -16.22 -4.60
C PRO A 29 -2.40 -16.11 -4.35
N ALA A 30 -2.01 -15.20 -3.46
CA ALA A 30 -0.70 -15.27 -2.82
C ALA A 30 -0.58 -16.52 -1.95
N GLU A 31 0.64 -17.04 -1.79
CA GLU A 31 0.90 -18.26 -1.02
C GLU A 31 0.42 -18.14 0.43
N ASP A 32 0.69 -17.00 1.05
CA ASP A 32 0.35 -16.71 2.45
C ASP A 32 -1.17 -16.72 2.72
N THR A 33 -2.01 -16.73 1.67
CA THR A 33 -3.48 -16.62 1.79
C THR A 33 -4.24 -17.71 1.05
N SER A 34 -3.59 -18.85 0.78
CA SER A 34 -4.18 -19.96 0.03
C SER A 34 -5.41 -20.57 0.71
N LEU A 35 -5.45 -20.63 2.04
CA LEU A 35 -6.56 -21.19 2.78
C LEU A 35 -7.86 -20.38 2.61
N ILE A 36 -7.79 -19.08 2.75
CA ILE A 36 -8.97 -18.21 2.58
C ILE A 36 -9.44 -18.22 1.12
N ALA A 37 -8.51 -18.23 0.16
CA ALA A 37 -8.84 -18.33 -1.26
C ALA A 37 -9.57 -19.64 -1.60
N PHE A 38 -9.15 -20.77 -1.00
CA PHE A 38 -9.84 -22.05 -1.14
C PHE A 38 -11.29 -21.98 -0.64
N GLN A 39 -11.51 -21.40 0.55
CA GLN A 39 -12.86 -21.24 1.08
C GLN A 39 -13.73 -20.33 0.19
N ILE A 40 -13.17 -19.26 -0.36
CA ILE A 40 -13.88 -18.36 -1.26
C ILE A 40 -14.29 -19.07 -2.54
N VAL A 41 -13.39 -19.81 -3.19
CA VAL A 41 -13.71 -20.56 -4.44
C VAL A 41 -14.76 -21.62 -4.16
N LYS A 42 -14.68 -22.33 -3.03
CA LYS A 42 -15.70 -23.26 -2.60
C LYS A 42 -17.08 -22.60 -2.48
N LEU A 43 -17.16 -21.41 -1.87
CA LEU A 43 -18.40 -20.63 -1.78
C LEU A 43 -18.95 -20.22 -3.15
N PHE A 44 -18.09 -19.84 -4.10
CA PHE A 44 -18.52 -19.57 -5.48
C PHE A 44 -19.18 -20.82 -6.10
N HIS A 45 -18.57 -22.00 -5.95
CA HIS A 45 -19.13 -23.26 -6.48
C HIS A 45 -20.45 -23.64 -5.80
N GLU A 46 -20.53 -23.54 -4.47
CA GLU A 46 -21.76 -23.76 -3.71
C GLU A 46 -22.87 -22.76 -4.08
N SER A 47 -22.51 -21.57 -4.55
CA SER A 47 -23.44 -20.56 -5.06
C SER A 47 -23.83 -20.75 -6.53
N GLY A 48 -23.39 -21.81 -7.17
CA GLY A 48 -23.79 -22.20 -8.54
C GLY A 48 -22.78 -21.80 -9.64
N VAL A 49 -21.60 -21.28 -9.32
CA VAL A 49 -20.55 -21.05 -10.32
C VAL A 49 -19.92 -22.39 -10.72
N PRO A 50 -19.99 -22.83 -12.01
CA PRO A 50 -19.46 -24.11 -12.42
C PRO A 50 -17.92 -24.20 -12.24
N GLU A 51 -17.42 -25.36 -11.83
CA GLU A 51 -15.97 -25.63 -11.73
C GLU A 51 -15.24 -25.45 -13.06
N SER A 52 -15.93 -25.67 -14.19
CA SER A 52 -15.37 -25.48 -15.54
C SER A 52 -15.09 -24.02 -15.92
N VAL A 53 -15.61 -23.03 -15.17
CA VAL A 53 -15.40 -21.61 -15.43
C VAL A 53 -14.59 -20.90 -14.35
N LEU A 54 -14.47 -21.48 -13.16
CA LEU A 54 -13.62 -20.97 -12.09
C LEU A 54 -12.78 -22.09 -11.49
N GLN A 55 -11.46 -21.96 -11.59
CA GLN A 55 -10.52 -22.92 -11.02
C GLN A 55 -9.51 -22.22 -10.12
N LEU A 56 -9.23 -22.82 -8.95
CA LEU A 56 -8.22 -22.36 -8.02
C LEU A 56 -6.86 -22.97 -8.37
N VAL A 57 -5.83 -22.14 -8.47
CA VAL A 57 -4.45 -22.56 -8.67
C VAL A 57 -3.60 -22.10 -7.49
N ILE A 58 -3.22 -23.03 -6.63
CA ILE A 58 -2.36 -22.76 -5.47
C ILE A 58 -0.90 -22.94 -5.87
N GLY A 59 -0.05 -22.02 -5.45
CA GLY A 59 1.40 -22.09 -5.66
C GLY A 59 2.08 -20.74 -5.58
N GLY A 60 3.38 -20.79 -5.54
CA GLY A 60 4.25 -19.64 -5.42
C GLY A 60 4.51 -18.88 -6.72
N LYS A 61 5.64 -18.18 -6.70
CA LYS A 61 6.10 -17.38 -7.84
C LYS A 61 6.27 -18.21 -9.12
N ASP A 62 6.78 -19.44 -8.99
CA ASP A 62 7.06 -20.30 -10.14
C ASP A 62 5.76 -20.70 -10.85
N ILE A 63 4.75 -21.11 -10.12
CA ILE A 63 3.42 -21.39 -10.66
C ILE A 63 2.82 -20.14 -11.32
N GLY A 64 2.95 -18.96 -10.69
CA GLY A 64 2.52 -17.70 -11.29
C GLY A 64 3.21 -17.39 -12.61
N ASN A 65 4.51 -17.63 -12.70
CA ASN A 65 5.26 -17.47 -13.95
C ASN A 65 4.80 -18.44 -15.04
N GLU A 66 4.59 -19.72 -14.72
CA GLU A 66 4.10 -20.70 -15.70
C GLU A 66 2.69 -20.37 -16.18
N LEU A 67 1.77 -19.99 -15.30
CA LEU A 67 0.44 -19.54 -15.70
C LEU A 67 0.48 -18.40 -16.73
N THR A 68 1.36 -17.41 -16.54
CA THR A 68 1.43 -16.24 -17.42
C THR A 68 2.07 -16.54 -18.79
N LYS A 69 2.63 -17.72 -18.99
CA LYS A 69 3.19 -18.20 -20.27
C LYS A 69 2.19 -19.03 -21.10
N LEU A 70 1.07 -19.45 -20.52
CA LEU A 70 0.09 -20.27 -21.21
C LEU A 70 -0.42 -19.57 -22.48
N SER A 71 -0.42 -20.28 -23.61
CA SER A 71 -0.89 -19.76 -24.90
C SER A 71 -2.38 -19.44 -24.86
N GLU A 72 -3.15 -20.20 -24.09
CA GLU A 72 -4.60 -20.12 -23.96
C GLU A 72 -5.10 -18.90 -23.16
N LEU A 73 -4.22 -18.21 -22.44
CA LEU A 73 -4.60 -17.00 -21.72
C LEU A 73 -4.98 -15.87 -22.67
N ASN A 74 -6.09 -15.21 -22.40
CA ASN A 74 -6.49 -13.97 -23.08
C ASN A 74 -6.02 -12.71 -22.36
N GLY A 75 -5.80 -12.80 -21.06
CA GLY A 75 -5.30 -11.69 -20.25
C GLY A 75 -5.05 -12.08 -18.80
N VAL A 76 -4.47 -11.14 -18.06
CA VAL A 76 -4.19 -11.27 -16.62
C VAL A 76 -4.68 -10.03 -15.89
N ALA A 77 -5.52 -10.23 -14.87
CA ALA A 77 -5.77 -9.24 -13.82
C ALA A 77 -4.82 -9.54 -12.66
N PHE A 78 -4.00 -8.57 -12.30
CA PHE A 78 -2.95 -8.70 -11.29
C PHE A 78 -3.02 -7.56 -10.28
N THR A 79 -2.89 -7.89 -9.00
CA THR A 79 -2.58 -6.92 -7.96
C THR A 79 -1.40 -7.44 -7.13
N GLY A 80 -0.38 -6.60 -6.95
CA GLY A 80 0.82 -6.98 -6.19
C GLY A 80 2.00 -6.04 -6.42
N SER A 81 3.23 -6.55 -6.34
CA SER A 81 4.42 -5.72 -6.50
C SER A 81 4.67 -5.30 -7.95
N THR A 82 5.21 -4.10 -8.15
CA THR A 82 5.62 -3.59 -9.48
C THR A 82 6.60 -4.53 -10.18
N THR A 83 7.50 -5.17 -9.43
CA THR A 83 8.44 -6.15 -9.99
C THR A 83 7.73 -7.37 -10.58
N ALA A 84 6.72 -7.89 -9.88
CA ALA A 84 5.92 -9.01 -10.39
C ALA A 84 5.08 -8.60 -11.60
N ALA A 85 4.45 -7.41 -11.58
CA ALA A 85 3.71 -6.88 -12.72
C ALA A 85 4.58 -6.77 -13.98
N LYS A 86 5.81 -6.24 -13.85
CA LYS A 86 6.76 -6.17 -14.97
C LYS A 86 7.14 -7.55 -15.49
N SER A 87 7.33 -8.54 -14.62
CA SER A 87 7.61 -9.93 -15.03
C SER A 87 6.44 -10.54 -15.80
N ILE A 88 5.20 -10.34 -15.33
CA ILE A 88 3.98 -10.78 -16.01
C ILE A 88 3.87 -10.13 -17.39
N ASN A 89 4.03 -8.80 -17.46
CA ASN A 89 3.98 -8.06 -18.72
C ASN A 89 4.99 -8.60 -19.74
N LEU A 90 6.20 -8.88 -19.30
CA LEU A 90 7.25 -9.45 -20.15
C LEU A 90 6.88 -10.85 -20.66
N ASN A 91 6.30 -11.71 -19.80
CA ASN A 91 5.84 -13.04 -20.22
C ASN A 91 4.71 -12.95 -21.24
N LEU A 92 3.73 -12.07 -21.03
CA LEU A 92 2.63 -11.85 -21.96
C LEU A 92 3.12 -11.30 -23.30
N ALA A 93 4.06 -10.36 -23.28
CA ALA A 93 4.65 -9.78 -24.51
C ALA A 93 5.45 -10.79 -25.34
N LYS A 94 6.03 -11.82 -24.70
CA LYS A 94 6.78 -12.89 -25.38
C LYS A 94 5.89 -14.04 -25.87
N SER A 95 4.63 -14.09 -25.44
CA SER A 95 3.72 -15.17 -25.85
C SER A 95 3.32 -15.03 -27.33
N GLU A 96 3.17 -16.14 -28.02
CA GLU A 96 2.67 -16.18 -29.36
C GLU A 96 1.16 -15.86 -29.43
N GLY A 97 0.67 -15.46 -30.60
CA GLY A 97 -0.73 -15.20 -30.85
C GLY A 97 -1.16 -13.75 -30.62
N PRO A 98 -2.44 -13.47 -30.32
CA PRO A 98 -2.95 -12.12 -30.11
C PRO A 98 -2.33 -11.43 -28.91
N ILE A 99 -2.26 -10.08 -28.94
CA ILE A 99 -1.81 -9.28 -27.80
C ILE A 99 -2.73 -9.52 -26.61
N LYS A 100 -2.15 -9.94 -25.50
CA LYS A 100 -2.87 -10.27 -24.25
C LYS A 100 -3.01 -9.05 -23.36
N THR A 101 -4.19 -8.89 -22.77
CA THR A 101 -4.46 -7.77 -21.84
C THR A 101 -3.79 -7.99 -20.50
N LEU A 102 -3.13 -6.97 -19.97
CA LEU A 102 -2.69 -6.91 -18.58
C LEU A 102 -3.40 -5.75 -17.86
N ILE A 103 -4.15 -6.07 -16.80
CA ILE A 103 -4.65 -5.10 -15.82
C ILE A 103 -3.78 -5.28 -14.59
N ALA A 104 -2.95 -4.29 -14.27
CA ALA A 104 -1.99 -4.38 -13.18
C ALA A 104 -2.16 -3.23 -12.19
N GLU A 105 -2.58 -3.56 -10.98
CA GLU A 105 -2.58 -2.67 -9.83
C GLU A 105 -1.36 -2.98 -8.95
N THR A 106 -0.55 -1.95 -8.68
CA THR A 106 0.69 -2.12 -7.93
C THR A 106 0.75 -1.20 -6.71
N GLY A 107 1.87 -1.22 -5.99
CA GLY A 107 2.06 -0.40 -4.81
C GLY A 107 2.09 1.10 -5.08
N GLY A 108 2.16 1.87 -4.01
CA GLY A 108 2.16 3.33 -4.03
C GLY A 108 3.20 3.94 -3.08
N GLN A 109 3.76 5.08 -3.47
CA GLN A 109 4.48 5.98 -2.59
C GLN A 109 3.56 7.14 -2.19
N ASN A 110 2.42 6.77 -1.58
CA ASN A 110 1.30 7.66 -1.36
C ASN A 110 1.71 8.83 -0.45
N ALA A 111 1.36 10.03 -0.88
CA ALA A 111 1.70 11.27 -0.22
C ALA A 111 0.46 12.00 0.30
N MET A 112 0.64 12.79 1.35
CA MET A 112 -0.38 13.71 1.86
C MET A 112 0.23 15.08 2.06
N PHE A 113 -0.39 16.12 1.53
CA PHE A 113 -0.03 17.51 1.78
C PHE A 113 -0.93 18.11 2.87
N VAL A 114 -0.32 18.78 3.84
CA VAL A 114 -0.99 19.44 4.95
C VAL A 114 -0.57 20.90 4.94
N ASP A 115 -1.52 21.80 4.75
CA ASP A 115 -1.25 23.24 4.82
C ASP A 115 -1.70 23.85 6.16
N SER A 116 -1.26 25.07 6.43
CA SER A 116 -1.54 25.80 7.68
C SER A 116 -3.02 26.10 7.93
N SER A 117 -3.89 25.89 6.94
CA SER A 117 -5.34 26.06 7.12
C SER A 117 -6.04 24.76 7.58
N SER A 118 -5.34 23.63 7.64
CA SER A 118 -5.91 22.32 7.97
C SER A 118 -6.43 22.25 9.42
N LEU A 119 -7.30 21.28 9.69
CA LEU A 119 -7.76 20.97 11.04
C LEU A 119 -6.85 19.91 11.65
N LYS A 120 -6.07 20.29 12.64
CA LYS A 120 -4.98 19.50 13.23
C LYS A 120 -5.43 18.11 13.69
N GLU A 121 -6.49 18.04 14.49
CA GLU A 121 -6.97 16.79 15.05
C GLU A 121 -7.43 15.83 13.95
N GLN A 122 -8.09 16.34 12.92
CA GLN A 122 -8.50 15.54 11.77
C GLN A 122 -7.29 15.02 10.98
N VAL A 123 -6.30 15.88 10.76
CA VAL A 123 -5.05 15.47 10.07
C VAL A 123 -4.36 14.35 10.81
N ILE A 124 -4.20 14.49 12.13
CA ILE A 124 -3.52 13.46 12.93
C ILE A 124 -4.29 12.15 12.90
N ASP A 125 -5.63 12.17 13.06
CA ASP A 125 -6.45 10.94 12.97
C ASP A 125 -6.32 10.27 11.59
N ASP A 126 -6.42 11.05 10.50
CA ASP A 126 -6.31 10.53 9.14
C ASP A 126 -4.88 10.01 8.83
N VAL A 127 -3.83 10.69 9.31
CA VAL A 127 -2.44 10.22 9.19
C VAL A 127 -2.25 8.90 9.93
N MET A 128 -2.74 8.81 11.18
CA MET A 128 -2.64 7.59 11.98
C MET A 128 -3.33 6.40 11.32
N ARG A 129 -4.54 6.59 10.84
CA ARG A 129 -5.31 5.55 10.12
C ARG A 129 -4.64 5.15 8.82
N SER A 130 -4.25 6.13 8.02
CA SER A 130 -3.71 5.89 6.69
C SER A 130 -2.32 5.25 6.74
N ALA A 131 -1.42 5.70 7.62
CA ALA A 131 -0.05 5.21 7.69
C ALA A 131 0.07 3.87 8.44
N PHE A 132 -0.68 3.68 9.52
CA PHE A 132 -0.38 2.62 10.47
C PHE A 132 -1.42 1.50 10.55
N TYR A 133 -2.71 1.76 10.28
CA TYR A 133 -3.71 0.69 10.34
C TYR A 133 -3.42 -0.39 9.31
N SER A 134 -3.80 -1.62 9.64
CA SER A 134 -3.37 -2.83 8.92
C SER A 134 -1.84 -2.97 8.87
N SER A 135 -1.13 -2.44 9.88
CA SER A 135 0.34 -2.42 9.96
C SER A 135 0.99 -1.71 8.76
N GLY A 136 0.32 -0.70 8.19
CA GLY A 136 0.77 -0.02 6.96
C GLY A 136 0.82 -0.93 5.72
N GLN A 137 0.21 -2.12 5.78
CA GLN A 137 0.24 -3.12 4.73
C GLN A 137 -0.91 -2.97 3.73
N ARG A 138 -1.22 -1.74 3.35
CA ARG A 138 -2.18 -1.40 2.28
C ARG A 138 -1.44 -0.70 1.14
N CYS A 139 -1.84 -0.98 -0.09
CA CYS A 139 -1.31 -0.28 -1.27
C CYS A 139 -1.59 1.23 -1.23
N SER A 140 -2.71 1.62 -0.60
CA SER A 140 -3.12 3.01 -0.37
C SER A 140 -2.57 3.63 0.92
N ALA A 141 -1.81 2.91 1.76
CA ALA A 141 -1.30 3.45 3.01
C ALA A 141 -0.40 4.67 2.78
N LEU A 142 -0.54 5.68 3.63
CA LEU A 142 0.28 6.89 3.61
C LEU A 142 1.75 6.53 3.89
N ARG A 143 2.65 6.95 3.02
CA ARG A 143 4.10 6.72 3.15
C ARG A 143 4.85 7.99 3.49
N VAL A 144 4.34 9.12 2.99
CA VAL A 144 4.99 10.42 3.16
C VAL A 144 3.95 11.48 3.47
N VAL A 145 4.10 12.19 4.57
CA VAL A 145 3.32 13.39 4.88
C VAL A 145 4.20 14.62 4.72
N PHE A 146 3.74 15.57 3.90
CA PHE A 146 4.34 16.88 3.70
C PHE A 146 3.55 17.88 4.53
N VAL A 147 4.20 18.51 5.51
CA VAL A 147 3.57 19.48 6.41
C VAL A 147 4.21 20.85 6.22
N GLN A 148 3.39 21.86 6.02
CA GLN A 148 3.88 23.24 5.83
C GLN A 148 4.72 23.68 7.04
N GLU A 149 5.85 24.36 6.79
CA GLU A 149 6.91 24.59 7.78
C GLU A 149 6.45 25.34 9.05
N ASP A 150 5.50 26.26 8.91
CA ASP A 150 4.97 27.08 10.00
C ASP A 150 4.16 26.29 11.04
N ILE A 151 3.66 25.10 10.66
CA ILE A 151 2.91 24.20 11.55
C ILE A 151 3.62 22.87 11.79
N ALA A 152 4.73 22.60 11.11
CA ALA A 152 5.36 21.28 11.07
C ALA A 152 5.81 20.78 12.44
N GLN A 153 6.37 21.65 13.29
CA GLN A 153 6.82 21.24 14.63
C GLN A 153 5.64 20.87 15.54
N GLU A 154 4.57 21.64 15.50
CA GLU A 154 3.36 21.36 16.27
C GLU A 154 2.74 20.01 15.83
N TYR A 155 2.64 19.75 14.53
CA TYR A 155 2.09 18.49 14.01
C TYR A 155 2.97 17.28 14.33
N TRP A 156 4.29 17.47 14.38
CA TRP A 156 5.21 16.42 14.79
C TRP A 156 5.02 16.02 16.26
N GLU A 157 4.81 17.00 17.14
CA GLU A 157 4.54 16.75 18.56
C GLU A 157 3.21 16.03 18.76
N TYR A 158 2.14 16.47 18.09
CA TYR A 158 0.84 15.78 18.15
C TYR A 158 0.88 14.38 17.56
N LEU A 159 1.63 14.18 16.47
CA LEU A 159 1.84 12.85 15.90
C LEU A 159 2.54 11.94 16.90
N ASN A 160 3.54 12.46 17.64
CA ASN A 160 4.21 11.70 18.68
C ASN A 160 3.23 11.27 19.78
N GLU A 161 2.45 12.19 20.31
CA GLU A 161 1.47 11.89 21.35
C GLU A 161 0.45 10.83 20.87
N ALA A 162 -0.10 11.00 19.68
CA ALA A 162 -1.05 10.05 19.10
C ALA A 162 -0.44 8.66 18.87
N MET A 163 0.81 8.60 18.41
CA MET A 163 1.50 7.32 18.19
C MET A 163 1.71 6.53 19.47
N GLN A 164 1.91 7.18 20.63
CA GLN A 164 2.07 6.47 21.91
C GLN A 164 0.80 5.75 22.38
N GLU A 165 -0.37 6.12 21.87
CA GLU A 165 -1.63 5.45 22.18
C GLU A 165 -1.83 4.14 21.40
N ILE A 166 -1.05 3.90 20.32
CA ILE A 166 -1.17 2.70 19.47
C ILE A 166 -0.81 1.43 20.25
N LYS A 167 -1.72 0.46 20.22
CA LYS A 167 -1.51 -0.87 20.77
C LYS A 167 -1.19 -1.87 19.69
N VAL A 168 0.05 -2.34 19.66
CA VAL A 168 0.50 -3.40 18.77
C VAL A 168 0.36 -4.74 19.45
N GLY A 169 -0.24 -5.73 18.80
CA GLY A 169 -0.44 -7.04 19.42
C GLY A 169 -1.27 -8.02 18.60
N ASP A 170 -1.82 -9.00 19.31
CA ASP A 170 -2.66 -10.04 18.73
C ASP A 170 -3.95 -9.43 18.13
N PRO A 171 -4.18 -9.56 16.81
CA PRO A 171 -5.34 -8.97 16.14
C PRO A 171 -6.69 -9.61 16.54
N GLN A 172 -6.70 -10.73 17.26
CA GLN A 172 -7.91 -11.30 17.83
C GLN A 172 -8.44 -10.52 19.03
N LYS A 173 -7.62 -9.66 19.62
CA LYS A 173 -8.01 -8.84 20.78
C LYS A 173 -8.61 -7.52 20.30
N PRO A 174 -9.82 -7.16 20.76
CA PRO A 174 -10.48 -5.91 20.35
C PRO A 174 -9.71 -4.62 20.69
N CYS A 175 -8.77 -4.70 21.64
CA CYS A 175 -7.95 -3.56 22.04
C CYS A 175 -6.65 -3.41 21.21
N THR A 176 -6.43 -4.27 20.21
CA THR A 176 -5.26 -4.20 19.34
C THR A 176 -5.56 -3.32 18.13
N ASP A 177 -4.75 -2.29 17.92
CA ASP A 177 -4.85 -1.40 16.76
C ASP A 177 -4.06 -1.94 15.57
N ILE A 178 -2.90 -2.55 15.84
CA ILE A 178 -1.93 -2.98 14.82
C ILE A 178 -1.50 -4.42 15.06
N GLY A 179 -1.68 -5.26 14.04
CA GLY A 179 -1.28 -6.66 14.03
C GLY A 179 0.15 -6.87 13.49
N PRO A 180 0.52 -8.14 13.16
CA PRO A 180 1.85 -8.47 12.68
C PRO A 180 2.09 -8.09 11.23
N ILE A 181 3.37 -8.02 10.84
CA ILE A 181 3.81 -8.04 9.45
C ILE A 181 3.63 -9.45 8.89
N ILE A 182 3.28 -9.56 7.61
CA ILE A 182 2.86 -10.81 6.98
C ILE A 182 3.87 -11.96 7.13
N ASN A 183 5.16 -11.68 6.95
CA ASN A 183 6.19 -12.72 7.01
C ASN A 183 7.58 -12.15 7.35
N LYS A 184 8.54 -13.07 7.59
CA LYS A 184 9.92 -12.76 7.97
C LYS A 184 10.67 -11.94 6.91
N THR A 185 10.47 -12.21 5.65
CA THR A 185 11.14 -11.47 4.57
C THR A 185 10.70 -10.01 4.54
N SER A 186 9.41 -9.76 4.73
CA SER A 186 8.85 -8.40 4.75
C SER A 186 9.35 -7.61 5.96
N ILE A 187 9.31 -8.19 7.16
CA ILE A 187 9.80 -7.51 8.36
C ILE A 187 11.29 -7.19 8.30
N SER A 188 12.12 -8.10 7.76
CA SER A 188 13.56 -7.85 7.60
C SER A 188 13.84 -6.63 6.71
N LYS A 189 13.15 -6.51 5.57
CA LYS A 189 13.30 -5.35 4.67
C LYS A 189 12.91 -4.03 5.34
N LEU A 190 11.86 -4.05 6.16
CA LEU A 190 11.43 -2.86 6.92
C LEU A 190 12.46 -2.49 7.99
N GLN A 191 12.97 -3.48 8.73
CA GLN A 191 14.01 -3.29 9.74
C GLN A 191 15.31 -2.75 9.13
N ASP A 192 15.72 -3.22 7.96
CA ASP A 192 16.88 -2.71 7.23
C ASP A 192 16.72 -1.23 6.88
N HIS A 193 15.52 -0.81 6.44
CA HIS A 193 15.24 0.60 6.16
C HIS A 193 15.28 1.45 7.43
N VAL A 194 14.66 0.99 8.52
CA VAL A 194 14.70 1.66 9.82
C VAL A 194 16.13 1.80 10.33
N ALA A 195 16.93 0.73 10.26
CA ALA A 195 18.33 0.74 10.67
C ALA A 195 19.16 1.74 9.83
N LYS A 196 18.91 1.82 8.53
CA LYS A 196 19.54 2.81 7.62
C LYS A 196 19.26 4.24 8.08
N LEU A 197 18.00 4.60 8.32
CA LEU A 197 17.64 5.98 8.70
C LEU A 197 18.13 6.33 10.11
N LYS A 198 18.06 5.40 11.07
CA LYS A 198 18.63 5.59 12.41
C LYS A 198 20.16 5.79 12.35
N LYS A 199 20.86 5.02 11.53
CA LYS A 199 22.33 5.18 11.31
C LYS A 199 22.68 6.54 10.67
N GLN A 200 21.80 7.10 9.86
CA GLN A 200 21.94 8.44 9.27
C GLN A 200 21.64 9.56 10.28
N GLY A 201 21.25 9.26 11.49
CA GLY A 201 20.93 10.24 12.54
C GLY A 201 19.59 10.97 12.31
N LYS A 202 18.68 10.41 11.51
CA LYS A 202 17.37 11.03 11.29
C LYS A 202 16.55 11.03 12.59
N GLU A 203 15.89 12.17 12.90
CA GLU A 203 14.96 12.27 14.00
C GLU A 203 13.75 11.35 13.77
N PHE A 204 13.29 10.65 14.81
CA PHE A 204 12.18 9.72 14.70
C PHE A 204 11.33 9.65 15.96
N ILE A 205 10.10 9.19 15.76
CA ILE A 205 9.15 8.76 16.79
C ILE A 205 8.92 7.27 16.61
N GLU A 206 8.94 6.50 17.68
CA GLU A 206 8.64 5.07 17.65
C GLU A 206 7.74 4.73 18.84
N THR A 207 6.71 3.90 18.60
CA THR A 207 5.83 3.45 19.68
C THR A 207 6.56 2.51 20.64
N GLU A 208 6.15 2.47 21.91
CA GLU A 208 6.71 1.56 22.90
C GLU A 208 5.99 0.20 22.91
N GLY A 209 6.50 -0.77 22.15
CA GLY A 209 6.04 -2.16 22.19
C GLY A 209 7.19 -3.11 22.45
N LYS A 210 6.98 -4.09 23.35
CA LYS A 210 7.98 -5.14 23.63
C LYS A 210 7.48 -6.45 23.05
N PHE A 211 8.15 -6.95 22.03
CA PHE A 211 7.83 -8.21 21.37
C PHE A 211 9.00 -9.18 21.44
N ASP A 212 8.70 -10.47 21.33
CA ASP A 212 9.72 -11.49 21.11
C ASP A 212 10.45 -11.18 19.78
N LYS A 213 11.78 -11.28 19.78
CA LYS A 213 12.61 -11.05 18.58
C LYS A 213 12.28 -11.99 17.42
N GLN A 214 11.62 -13.12 17.69
CA GLN A 214 11.16 -14.05 16.66
C GLN A 214 9.75 -13.75 16.16
N SER A 215 9.05 -12.80 16.78
CA SER A 215 7.71 -12.39 16.35
C SER A 215 7.77 -11.53 15.08
N PHE A 216 6.65 -11.49 14.36
CA PHE A 216 6.49 -10.63 13.18
C PHE A 216 5.93 -9.24 13.50
N PHE A 217 5.86 -8.89 14.78
CA PHE A 217 5.41 -7.56 15.19
C PHE A 217 6.50 -6.50 14.97
N MET A 218 6.06 -5.32 14.58
CA MET A 218 6.91 -4.16 14.38
C MET A 218 6.21 -2.93 14.95
N ASN A 219 6.93 -2.15 15.75
CA ASN A 219 6.42 -0.87 16.25
C ASN A 219 6.25 0.11 15.09
N PRO A 220 5.12 0.83 15.02
CA PRO A 220 5.00 2.01 14.17
C PRO A 220 6.12 3.00 14.40
N ILE A 221 6.67 3.52 13.31
CA ILE A 221 7.75 4.49 13.37
C ILE A 221 7.55 5.59 12.34
N ALA A 222 7.79 6.83 12.74
CA ALA A 222 7.82 7.99 11.84
C ALA A 222 9.22 8.61 11.84
N PHE A 223 9.75 8.98 10.68
CA PHE A 223 11.04 9.64 10.52
C PHE A 223 10.87 11.03 9.92
N LYS A 224 11.54 12.04 10.48
CA LYS A 224 11.79 13.29 9.74
C LYS A 224 12.86 13.06 8.70
N ILE A 225 12.55 13.38 7.45
CA ILE A 225 13.49 13.32 6.32
C ILE A 225 13.44 14.62 5.53
N ASP A 226 14.46 14.90 4.74
CA ASP A 226 14.58 16.15 4.01
C ASP A 226 13.99 16.06 2.59
N SER A 227 13.93 14.85 2.01
CA SER A 227 13.43 14.64 0.65
C SER A 227 12.84 13.24 0.47
N ILE A 228 11.81 13.15 -0.37
CA ILE A 228 11.22 11.86 -0.79
C ILE A 228 12.27 10.96 -1.50
N LYS A 229 13.33 11.51 -2.04
CA LYS A 229 14.44 10.79 -2.68
C LYS A 229 15.25 9.93 -1.71
N GLU A 230 15.14 10.16 -0.41
CA GLU A 230 15.77 9.31 0.62
C GLU A 230 15.08 7.96 0.77
N ILE A 231 13.85 7.84 0.25
CA ILE A 231 13.05 6.63 0.32
C ILE A 231 13.32 5.78 -0.92
N ASP A 232 14.00 4.67 -0.73
CA ASP A 232 14.28 3.70 -1.79
C ASP A 232 13.07 2.75 -1.96
N GLY A 233 12.15 3.12 -2.85
CA GLY A 233 10.94 2.38 -3.15
C GLY A 233 9.92 2.31 -2.01
N GLU A 234 8.80 1.63 -2.25
CA GLU A 234 7.72 1.51 -1.27
C GLU A 234 8.14 0.73 -0.03
N LYS A 235 7.83 1.27 1.16
CA LYS A 235 8.00 0.59 2.46
C LYS A 235 6.65 0.07 2.94
N PHE A 236 6.35 -1.18 2.61
CA PHE A 236 5.04 -1.80 2.83
C PHE A 236 4.89 -2.30 4.28
N GLY A 237 4.81 -1.34 5.20
CA GLY A 237 4.77 -1.57 6.65
C GLY A 237 4.45 -0.29 7.43
N PRO A 238 4.45 -0.32 8.76
CA PRO A 238 4.05 0.79 9.61
C PRO A 238 5.16 1.85 9.76
N ILE A 239 5.62 2.37 8.63
CA ILE A 239 6.68 3.39 8.55
C ILE A 239 6.12 4.61 7.82
N LEU A 240 6.16 5.76 8.51
CA LEU A 240 5.80 7.06 7.95
C LEU A 240 7.05 7.93 7.78
N HIS A 241 7.09 8.71 6.72
CA HIS A 241 8.11 9.74 6.51
C HIS A 241 7.44 11.11 6.60
N PHE A 242 8.03 11.99 7.39
CA PHE A 242 7.55 13.34 7.62
C PHE A 242 8.51 14.35 7.00
N ILE A 243 8.00 15.22 6.14
CA ILE A 243 8.77 16.26 5.44
C ILE A 243 8.13 17.60 5.75
N SER A 244 8.91 18.53 6.30
CA SER A 244 8.51 19.94 6.39
C SER A 244 8.78 20.63 5.06
N TYR A 245 7.86 21.49 4.58
CA TYR A 245 8.03 22.19 3.32
C TYR A 245 7.61 23.66 3.36
N LYS A 246 8.23 24.47 2.55
CA LYS A 246 7.82 25.87 2.30
C LYS A 246 6.77 25.94 1.22
N THR A 247 5.80 26.83 1.36
CA THR A 247 4.75 27.03 0.34
C THR A 247 5.33 27.26 -1.06
N SER A 248 6.47 27.93 -1.17
CA SER A 248 7.17 28.16 -2.45
C SER A 248 7.73 26.89 -3.10
N GLU A 249 7.85 25.79 -2.36
CA GLU A 249 8.40 24.51 -2.83
C GLU A 249 7.32 23.55 -3.33
N LEU A 250 6.04 23.85 -3.11
CA LEU A 250 4.91 22.96 -3.39
C LEU A 250 4.95 22.36 -4.80
N ASP A 251 5.13 23.19 -5.81
CA ASP A 251 5.16 22.72 -7.21
C ASP A 251 6.34 21.79 -7.50
N ASN A 252 7.50 22.07 -6.91
CA ASN A 252 8.67 21.20 -7.04
C ASN A 252 8.43 19.84 -6.36
N LEU A 253 7.82 19.84 -5.18
CA LEU A 253 7.51 18.60 -4.44
C LEU A 253 6.49 17.72 -5.19
N ILE A 254 5.47 18.32 -5.81
CA ILE A 254 4.53 17.57 -6.66
C ILE A 254 5.27 16.93 -7.84
N ASN A 255 6.20 17.66 -8.48
CA ASN A 255 7.02 17.12 -9.55
C ASN A 255 7.93 15.97 -9.06
N GLU A 256 8.51 16.08 -7.86
CA GLU A 256 9.32 15.00 -7.27
C GLU A 256 8.48 13.75 -6.98
N ILE A 257 7.25 13.90 -6.48
CA ILE A 257 6.31 12.79 -6.27
C ILE A 257 5.97 12.14 -7.63
N ASN A 258 5.59 12.92 -8.64
CA ASN A 258 5.30 12.42 -9.97
C ASN A 258 6.49 11.65 -10.58
N ALA A 259 7.72 12.13 -10.33
CA ALA A 259 8.95 11.51 -10.80
C ALA A 259 9.26 10.16 -10.12
N THR A 260 8.62 9.82 -9.00
CA THR A 260 8.75 8.49 -8.37
C THR A 260 8.19 7.37 -9.24
N GLY A 261 7.29 7.70 -10.18
CA GLY A 261 6.58 6.75 -11.03
C GLY A 261 5.45 6.01 -10.33
N PHE A 262 5.14 6.35 -9.08
CA PHE A 262 3.94 5.89 -8.37
C PHE A 262 2.81 6.92 -8.53
N GLY A 263 1.57 6.45 -8.52
CA GLY A 263 0.42 7.34 -8.71
C GLY A 263 -0.90 6.74 -8.23
N LEU A 264 -0.89 5.98 -7.12
CA LEU A 264 -2.10 5.32 -6.65
C LEU A 264 -3.02 6.29 -5.88
N THR A 265 -2.54 6.90 -4.80
CA THR A 265 -3.33 7.81 -3.98
C THR A 265 -2.54 9.05 -3.56
N MET A 266 -3.24 10.16 -3.36
CA MET A 266 -2.73 11.38 -2.72
C MET A 266 -3.81 12.02 -1.87
N GLY A 267 -3.43 12.45 -0.66
CA GLY A 267 -4.28 13.21 0.25
C GLY A 267 -3.89 14.69 0.29
N VAL A 268 -4.85 15.54 0.57
CA VAL A 268 -4.62 16.95 0.88
C VAL A 268 -5.52 17.38 2.04
N HIS A 269 -4.92 17.93 3.07
CA HIS A 269 -5.65 18.63 4.13
C HIS A 269 -5.47 20.13 4.00
N SER A 270 -6.55 20.78 3.61
CA SER A 270 -6.60 22.23 3.42
C SER A 270 -8.04 22.73 3.48
N ARG A 271 -8.25 23.91 4.05
CA ARG A 271 -9.53 24.63 3.95
C ARG A 271 -9.55 25.61 2.77
N ILE A 272 -8.46 25.67 1.99
CA ILE A 272 -8.32 26.51 0.82
C ILE A 272 -8.47 25.63 -0.43
N LEU A 273 -9.67 25.64 -1.01
CA LEU A 273 -9.99 24.78 -2.16
C LEU A 273 -9.10 25.03 -3.37
N ASP A 274 -8.66 26.26 -3.61
CA ASP A 274 -7.79 26.58 -4.73
C ASP A 274 -6.41 25.90 -4.60
N LYS A 275 -5.89 25.77 -3.37
CA LYS A 275 -4.66 24.99 -3.12
C LYS A 275 -4.85 23.49 -3.41
N ALA A 276 -5.95 22.93 -2.90
CA ALA A 276 -6.27 21.52 -3.16
C ALA A 276 -6.42 21.27 -4.66
N LYS A 277 -7.10 22.17 -5.38
CA LYS A 277 -7.24 22.11 -6.83
C LYS A 277 -5.88 22.23 -7.56
N GLN A 278 -5.02 23.16 -7.13
CA GLN A 278 -3.67 23.31 -7.70
C GLN A 278 -2.87 22.00 -7.60
N ILE A 279 -2.93 21.32 -6.45
CA ILE A 279 -2.25 20.04 -6.23
C ILE A 279 -2.87 18.97 -7.14
N PHE A 280 -4.19 18.85 -7.16
CA PHE A 280 -4.92 17.90 -8.00
C PHE A 280 -4.58 18.04 -9.48
N ASP A 281 -4.60 19.28 -10.01
CA ASP A 281 -4.36 19.54 -11.44
C ASP A 281 -2.93 19.18 -11.89
N LYS A 282 -1.97 19.13 -10.96
CA LYS A 282 -0.55 18.84 -11.24
C LYS A 282 -0.11 17.42 -10.89
N ALA A 283 -0.84 16.73 -10.03
CA ALA A 283 -0.48 15.41 -9.56
C ALA A 283 -0.91 14.31 -10.54
N ASN A 284 -0.01 13.39 -10.85
CA ASN A 284 -0.29 12.21 -11.68
C ASN A 284 -0.77 11.06 -10.80
N ILE A 285 -2.05 11.08 -10.39
CA ILE A 285 -2.61 10.11 -9.45
C ILE A 285 -3.99 9.61 -9.85
N GLY A 286 -4.30 8.37 -9.47
CA GLY A 286 -5.59 7.74 -9.70
C GLY A 286 -6.68 8.19 -8.73
N ASN A 287 -6.34 8.33 -7.43
CA ASN A 287 -7.30 8.70 -6.39
C ASN A 287 -6.79 9.90 -5.59
N PHE A 288 -7.62 10.93 -5.47
CA PHE A 288 -7.32 12.14 -4.72
C PHE A 288 -8.31 12.31 -3.56
N TYR A 289 -7.80 12.52 -2.37
CA TYR A 289 -8.57 12.68 -1.15
C TYR A 289 -8.41 14.09 -0.59
N LEU A 290 -9.52 14.76 -0.30
CA LEU A 290 -9.52 16.08 0.30
C LEU A 290 -10.12 16.01 1.71
N ASN A 291 -9.33 16.40 2.72
CA ASN A 291 -9.69 16.41 4.14
C ASN A 291 -10.21 15.04 4.64
N ARG A 292 -9.54 13.97 4.23
CA ARG A 292 -9.80 12.58 4.66
C ARG A 292 -8.61 11.68 4.33
N ASP A 293 -8.59 10.46 4.95
CA ASP A 293 -7.64 9.37 4.69
C ASP A 293 -7.98 8.54 3.43
#